data_1f014887a127f6df61c428870a298908
#
_entry.id   1f014887a127f6df61c428870a298908
#
_cell.length_a   1.000
_cell.length_b   1.000
_cell.length_c   1.000
_cell.angle_alpha   90.00
_cell.angle_beta   90.00
_cell.angle_gamma   90.00
#
_symmetry.space_group_name_H-M   'P 1'
#
loop_
_entity.id
_entity.type
_entity.pdbx_description
1 polymer ?
#
loop_
_entity_poly.entity_id
_entity_poly.type
_entity_poly.pdbx_seq_one_letter_code
_entity_poly.pdbx_strand_id
1 'polypeptide(L)'
;IKSIMSDFPSFYSMVYYQYSKAVNIFLSDVIKDFLPNANQDMSYELGIFLDNIEYGEGYALKQLKKRIPVRHVIKFCDIMESRLKGYDNISQMTYLKNELDDMRVHTLEEELDKRKQKNERTQLVLIIILTTYIIVYYYFQVISAMKLFSL
;
A
#
# COMPACT_ATOMS: atom_id res chain seq x y z
N ILE A 1 10.85 4.66 -3.69
CA ILE A 1 10.32 3.42 -4.29
C ILE A 1 9.18 2.84 -3.45
N LYS A 2 9.34 2.65 -2.14
CA LYS A 2 8.29 2.10 -1.27
C LYS A 2 7.02 2.98 -1.27
N SER A 3 7.19 4.28 -1.22
CA SER A 3 6.11 5.26 -1.29
C SER A 3 5.38 5.22 -2.64
N ILE A 4 6.12 5.11 -3.74
CA ILE A 4 5.54 4.96 -5.09
C ILE A 4 4.71 3.68 -5.17
N MET A 5 5.22 2.56 -4.64
CA MET A 5 4.55 1.27 -4.68
C MET A 5 3.29 1.20 -3.81
N SER A 6 3.11 2.11 -2.84
CA SER A 6 1.84 2.21 -2.08
C SER A 6 0.69 2.74 -2.95
N ASP A 7 0.97 3.64 -3.87
CA ASP A 7 -0.05 4.25 -4.73
C ASP A 7 -0.18 3.56 -6.10
N PHE A 8 0.88 2.86 -6.53
CA PHE A 8 0.92 2.24 -7.84
C PHE A 8 -0.26 1.28 -8.12
N PRO A 9 -0.74 0.44 -7.19
CA PRO A 9 -1.93 -0.39 -7.41
C PRO A 9 -3.19 0.43 -7.68
N SER A 10 -3.36 1.57 -7.00
CA SER A 10 -4.51 2.48 -7.20
C SER A 10 -4.42 3.18 -8.56
N PHE A 11 -3.24 3.66 -8.92
CA PHE A 11 -2.96 4.22 -10.24
C PHE A 11 -3.25 3.21 -11.34
N TYR A 12 -2.70 1.99 -11.22
CA TYR A 12 -2.90 0.96 -12.21
C TYR A 12 -4.37 0.54 -12.35
N SER A 13 -5.10 0.46 -11.23
CA SER A 13 -6.54 0.17 -11.26
C SER A 13 -7.31 1.22 -12.05
N MET A 14 -6.96 2.49 -11.93
CA MET A 14 -7.55 3.57 -12.73
C MET A 14 -7.23 3.43 -14.21
N VAL A 15 -5.95 3.15 -14.55
CA VAL A 15 -5.52 2.88 -15.94
C VAL A 15 -6.30 1.69 -16.50
N TYR A 16 -6.33 0.56 -15.79
CA TYR A 16 -7.04 -0.64 -16.22
C TYR A 16 -8.53 -0.36 -16.50
N TYR A 17 -9.20 0.33 -15.59
CA TYR A 17 -10.62 0.64 -15.72
C TYR A 17 -10.90 1.53 -16.94
N GLN A 18 -10.10 2.56 -17.14
CA GLN A 18 -10.24 3.47 -18.29
C GLN A 18 -10.03 2.73 -19.61
N TYR A 19 -8.95 1.96 -19.72
CA TYR A 19 -8.63 1.19 -20.93
C TYR A 19 -9.58 0.03 -21.20
N SER A 20 -10.28 -0.48 -20.19
CA SER A 20 -11.33 -1.51 -20.36
C SER A 20 -12.64 -0.97 -20.89
N LYS A 21 -12.92 0.32 -20.69
CA LYS A 21 -14.20 0.94 -21.06
C LYS A 21 -14.19 1.66 -22.38
N ALA A 22 -13.07 2.20 -22.82
CA ALA A 22 -13.00 3.07 -23.98
C ALA A 22 -11.82 2.72 -24.90
N VAL A 23 -12.07 2.89 -26.19
CA VAL A 23 -11.11 2.49 -27.26
C VAL A 23 -10.01 3.53 -27.47
N ASN A 24 -10.29 4.80 -27.21
CA ASN A 24 -9.36 5.92 -27.45
C ASN A 24 -9.08 6.68 -26.17
N ILE A 25 -8.17 6.15 -25.34
CA ILE A 25 -7.72 6.83 -24.13
C ILE A 25 -6.23 7.11 -24.25
N PHE A 26 -5.85 8.33 -23.89
CA PHE A 26 -4.46 8.72 -23.76
C PHE A 26 -4.01 8.52 -22.32
N LEU A 27 -2.87 7.86 -22.15
CA LEU A 27 -2.28 7.62 -20.82
C LEU A 27 -2.01 8.94 -20.08
N SER A 28 -1.68 9.99 -20.81
CA SER A 28 -1.51 11.35 -20.26
C SER A 28 -2.74 11.86 -19.52
N ASP A 29 -3.94 11.58 -20.02
CA ASP A 29 -5.17 12.06 -19.41
C ASP A 29 -5.47 11.30 -18.12
N VAL A 30 -5.29 9.97 -18.14
CA VAL A 30 -5.41 9.14 -16.95
C VAL A 30 -4.42 9.56 -15.86
N ILE A 31 -3.18 9.90 -16.24
CA ILE A 31 -2.17 10.38 -15.31
C ILE A 31 -2.59 11.73 -14.70
N LYS A 32 -3.07 12.68 -15.50
CA LYS A 32 -3.54 13.99 -15.00
C LYS A 32 -4.69 13.84 -14.02
N ASP A 33 -5.61 12.92 -14.30
CA ASP A 33 -6.76 12.64 -13.42
C ASP A 33 -6.32 11.97 -12.09
N PHE A 34 -5.22 11.21 -12.09
CA PHE A 34 -4.70 10.58 -10.91
C PHE A 34 -3.85 11.50 -10.03
N LEU A 35 -3.13 12.47 -10.61
CA LEU A 35 -2.19 13.35 -9.91
C LEU A 35 -2.72 13.97 -8.62
N PRO A 36 -3.98 14.46 -8.52
CA PRO A 36 -4.50 15.03 -7.28
C PRO A 36 -4.57 14.04 -6.10
N ASN A 37 -4.60 12.75 -6.39
CA ASN A 37 -4.71 11.67 -5.40
C ASN A 37 -3.37 10.95 -5.14
N ALA A 38 -2.33 11.30 -5.88
CA ALA A 38 -1.00 10.70 -5.76
C ALA A 38 -0.23 11.27 -4.57
N ASN A 39 0.55 10.41 -3.90
CA ASN A 39 1.53 10.89 -2.93
C ASN A 39 2.66 11.69 -3.63
N GLN A 40 3.46 12.39 -2.84
CA GLN A 40 4.49 13.30 -3.36
C GLN A 40 5.48 12.60 -4.32
N ASP A 41 5.95 11.41 -3.98
CA ASP A 41 6.92 10.67 -4.80
C ASP A 41 6.29 10.20 -6.11
N MET A 42 5.07 9.66 -6.06
CA MET A 42 4.35 9.22 -7.25
C MET A 42 3.98 10.39 -8.14
N SER A 43 3.52 11.50 -7.56
CA SER A 43 3.20 12.72 -8.29
C SER A 43 4.42 13.29 -9.01
N TYR A 44 5.59 13.28 -8.37
CA TYR A 44 6.85 13.71 -8.97
C TYR A 44 7.24 12.85 -10.20
N GLU A 45 7.18 11.53 -10.07
CA GLU A 45 7.53 10.62 -11.18
C GLU A 45 6.52 10.68 -12.33
N LEU A 46 5.23 10.82 -12.02
CA LEU A 46 4.19 11.01 -13.05
C LEU A 46 4.29 12.38 -13.73
N GLY A 47 4.69 13.42 -13.00
CA GLY A 47 5.00 14.73 -13.58
C GLY A 47 6.14 14.65 -14.61
N ILE A 48 7.24 13.98 -14.28
CA ILE A 48 8.35 13.73 -15.22
C ILE A 48 7.87 12.89 -16.43
N PHE A 49 6.96 11.94 -16.22
CA PHE A 49 6.37 11.20 -17.33
C PHE A 49 5.63 12.14 -18.29
N LEU A 50 4.82 13.06 -17.78
CA LEU A 50 4.08 14.03 -18.59
C LEU A 50 5.02 14.98 -19.35
N ASP A 51 6.11 15.41 -18.73
CA ASP A 51 7.14 16.21 -19.41
C ASP A 51 7.80 15.44 -20.56
N ASN A 52 8.04 14.16 -20.37
CA ASN A 52 8.65 13.30 -21.38
C ASN A 52 7.68 12.88 -22.52
N ILE A 53 6.37 13.05 -22.33
CA ILE A 53 5.37 12.64 -23.33
C ILE A 53 5.45 13.49 -24.61
N GLU A 54 5.99 14.70 -24.50
CA GLU A 54 6.28 15.58 -25.65
C GLU A 54 7.24 14.93 -26.67
N TYR A 55 8.12 14.04 -26.18
CA TYR A 55 9.03 13.25 -27.01
C TYR A 55 8.43 11.92 -27.48
N GLY A 56 7.16 11.69 -27.17
CA GLY A 56 6.41 10.49 -27.49
C GLY A 56 6.16 9.59 -26.28
N GLU A 57 4.97 8.96 -26.25
CA GLU A 57 4.54 8.10 -25.14
C GLU A 57 5.48 6.90 -24.92
N GLY A 58 5.99 6.29 -25.99
CA GLY A 58 6.97 5.21 -25.89
C GLY A 58 8.29 5.66 -25.27
N TYR A 59 8.72 6.90 -25.52
CA TYR A 59 9.90 7.48 -24.86
C TYR A 59 9.64 7.68 -23.37
N ALA A 60 8.50 8.27 -23.01
CA ALA A 60 8.12 8.50 -21.62
C ALA A 60 8.06 7.18 -20.82
N LEU A 61 7.49 6.11 -21.40
CA LEU A 61 7.46 4.77 -20.80
C LEU A 61 8.86 4.19 -20.56
N LYS A 62 9.78 4.36 -21.52
CA LYS A 62 11.18 3.93 -21.35
C LYS A 62 11.90 4.68 -20.24
N GLN A 63 11.64 5.98 -20.09
CA GLN A 63 12.23 6.78 -19.01
C GLN A 63 11.65 6.35 -17.65
N LEU A 64 10.33 6.15 -17.55
CA LEU A 64 9.69 5.67 -16.33
C LEU A 64 10.27 4.31 -15.88
N LYS A 65 10.46 3.38 -16.82
CA LYS A 65 11.09 2.07 -16.57
C LYS A 65 12.51 2.17 -16.03
N LYS A 66 13.30 3.15 -16.50
CA LYS A 66 14.66 3.40 -16.00
C LYS A 66 14.68 4.02 -14.62
N ARG A 67 13.74 4.92 -14.34
CA ARG A 67 13.65 5.66 -13.07
C ARG A 67 13.10 4.79 -11.93
N ILE A 68 12.12 3.94 -12.23
CA ILE A 68 11.48 3.05 -11.26
C ILE A 68 11.67 1.60 -11.73
N PRO A 69 12.85 0.98 -11.51
CA PRO A 69 13.15 -0.36 -11.98
C PRO A 69 12.52 -1.42 -11.08
N VAL A 70 11.21 -1.31 -10.85
CA VAL A 70 10.42 -2.27 -10.06
C VAL A 70 9.63 -3.16 -11.01
N ARG A 71 9.59 -4.46 -10.74
CA ARG A 71 8.97 -5.49 -11.57
C ARG A 71 7.57 -5.11 -12.09
N HIS A 72 6.71 -4.60 -11.21
CA HIS A 72 5.33 -4.25 -11.59
C HIS A 72 5.28 -3.01 -12.50
N VAL A 73 6.14 -2.02 -12.25
CA VAL A 73 6.25 -0.84 -13.12
C VAL A 73 6.83 -1.22 -14.48
N ILE A 74 7.83 -2.09 -14.51
CA ILE A 74 8.39 -2.62 -15.77
C ILE A 74 7.32 -3.35 -16.57
N LYS A 75 6.57 -4.28 -15.95
CA LYS A 75 5.45 -4.98 -16.59
C LYS A 75 4.40 -4.02 -17.14
N PHE A 76 4.04 -3.01 -16.37
CA PHE A 76 3.12 -1.96 -16.81
C PHE A 76 3.62 -1.26 -18.05
N CYS A 77 4.87 -0.80 -18.05
CA CYS A 77 5.47 -0.12 -19.19
C CYS A 77 5.51 -1.05 -20.43
N ASP A 78 5.87 -2.33 -20.27
CA ASP A 78 5.92 -3.31 -21.35
C ASP A 78 4.52 -3.53 -21.97
N ILE A 79 3.49 -3.63 -21.14
CA ILE A 79 2.10 -3.76 -21.59
C ILE A 79 1.68 -2.52 -22.39
N MET A 80 1.98 -1.31 -21.88
CA MET A 80 1.63 -0.06 -22.56
C MET A 80 2.42 0.12 -23.85
N GLU A 81 3.73 -0.17 -23.87
CA GLU A 81 4.54 -0.16 -25.10
C GLU A 81 3.99 -1.12 -26.17
N SER A 82 3.55 -2.30 -25.75
CA SER A 82 2.95 -3.28 -26.65
C SER A 82 1.61 -2.79 -27.23
N ARG A 83 0.82 -2.13 -26.39
CA ARG A 83 -0.46 -1.52 -26.79
C ARG A 83 -0.27 -0.39 -27.81
N LEU A 84 0.76 0.43 -27.65
CA LEU A 84 1.12 1.47 -28.62
C LEU A 84 1.46 0.87 -30.02
N LYS A 85 1.90 -0.39 -30.06
CA LYS A 85 2.14 -1.14 -31.30
C LYS A 85 0.86 -1.78 -31.88
N GLY A 86 -0.30 -1.59 -31.24
CA GLY A 86 -1.58 -2.10 -31.70
C GLY A 86 -1.93 -3.51 -31.23
N TYR A 87 -1.19 -4.08 -30.27
CA TYR A 87 -1.54 -5.40 -29.73
C TYR A 87 -2.66 -5.30 -28.69
N ASP A 88 -3.59 -6.24 -28.72
CA ASP A 88 -4.60 -6.38 -27.67
C ASP A 88 -4.01 -7.09 -26.46
N ASN A 89 -3.82 -6.33 -25.38
CA ASN A 89 -3.15 -6.79 -24.16
C ASN A 89 -4.09 -6.85 -22.95
N ILE A 90 -5.40 -6.91 -23.16
CA ILE A 90 -6.37 -6.87 -22.08
C ILE A 90 -6.14 -8.02 -21.07
N SER A 91 -5.76 -9.20 -21.52
CA SER A 91 -5.45 -10.35 -20.66
C SER A 91 -4.23 -10.09 -19.78
N GLN A 92 -3.19 -9.46 -20.33
CA GLN A 92 -1.99 -9.08 -19.57
C GLN A 92 -2.29 -7.96 -18.59
N MET A 93 -3.12 -7.00 -18.96
CA MET A 93 -3.60 -5.95 -18.06
C MET A 93 -4.39 -6.54 -16.89
N THR A 94 -5.30 -7.48 -17.15
CA THR A 94 -6.08 -8.17 -16.12
C THR A 94 -5.17 -8.96 -15.17
N TYR A 95 -4.19 -9.67 -15.71
CA TYR A 95 -3.23 -10.42 -14.91
C TYR A 95 -2.44 -9.51 -13.96
N LEU A 96 -1.90 -8.42 -14.48
CA LEU A 96 -1.17 -7.45 -13.65
C LEU A 96 -2.06 -6.80 -12.60
N LYS A 97 -3.33 -6.53 -12.93
CA LYS A 97 -4.32 -6.02 -11.98
C LYS A 97 -4.51 -6.97 -10.79
N ASN A 98 -4.74 -8.24 -11.08
CA ASN A 98 -4.93 -9.26 -10.05
C ASN A 98 -3.66 -9.41 -9.18
N GLU A 99 -2.47 -9.43 -9.79
CA GLU A 99 -1.19 -9.49 -9.06
C GLU A 99 -1.01 -8.30 -8.10
N LEU A 100 -1.42 -7.10 -8.51
CA LEU A 100 -1.34 -5.89 -7.68
C LEU A 100 -2.41 -5.87 -6.58
N ASP A 101 -3.60 -6.37 -6.86
CA ASP A 101 -4.67 -6.49 -5.85
C ASP A 101 -4.29 -7.50 -4.75
N ASP A 102 -3.74 -8.66 -5.14
CA ASP A 102 -3.24 -9.67 -4.19
C ASP A 102 -2.12 -9.10 -3.31
N MET A 103 -1.17 -8.37 -3.91
CA MET A 103 -0.10 -7.69 -3.16
C MET A 103 -0.67 -6.69 -2.15
N ARG A 104 -1.72 -5.95 -2.52
CA ARG A 104 -2.38 -4.98 -1.64
C ARG A 104 -3.08 -5.67 -0.47
N VAL A 105 -3.78 -6.77 -0.72
CA VAL A 105 -4.44 -7.57 0.32
C VAL A 105 -3.42 -8.09 1.32
N HIS A 106 -2.32 -8.70 0.86
CA HIS A 106 -1.25 -9.18 1.73
C HIS A 106 -0.63 -8.07 2.57
N THR A 107 -0.39 -6.91 2.00
CA THR A 107 0.15 -5.77 2.76
C THR A 107 -0.80 -5.30 3.86
N LEU A 108 -2.11 -5.27 3.57
CA LEU A 108 -3.13 -4.92 4.56
C LEU A 108 -3.26 -5.97 5.67
N GLU A 109 -3.20 -7.25 5.33
CA GLU A 109 -3.20 -8.36 6.30
C GLU A 109 -2.00 -8.27 7.24
N GLU A 110 -0.79 -8.04 6.71
CA GLU A 110 0.41 -7.86 7.53
C GLU A 110 0.31 -6.63 8.47
N GLU A 111 -0.28 -5.53 8.01
CA GLU A 111 -0.49 -4.36 8.86
C GLU A 111 -1.52 -4.62 9.96
N LEU A 112 -2.60 -5.34 9.65
CA LEU A 112 -3.61 -5.74 10.62
C LEU A 112 -3.02 -6.67 11.68
N ASP A 113 -2.22 -7.66 11.29
CA ASP A 113 -1.56 -8.59 12.20
C ASP A 113 -0.56 -7.87 13.12
N LYS A 114 0.21 -6.93 12.61
CA LYS A 114 1.10 -6.09 13.43
C LYS A 114 0.33 -5.24 14.44
N ARG A 115 -0.82 -4.67 14.04
CA ARG A 115 -1.69 -3.90 14.95
C ARG A 115 -2.31 -4.80 16.02
N LYS A 116 -2.79 -5.99 15.64
CA LYS A 116 -3.34 -6.99 16.55
C LYS A 116 -2.31 -7.43 17.58
N GLN A 117 -1.11 -7.80 17.14
CA GLN A 117 -0.01 -8.19 18.02
C GLN A 117 0.40 -7.07 19.00
N LYS A 118 0.43 -5.82 18.53
CA LYS A 118 0.70 -4.67 19.41
C LYS A 118 -0.39 -4.49 20.48
N ASN A 119 -1.65 -4.67 20.09
CA ASN A 119 -2.79 -4.57 21.01
C ASN A 119 -2.78 -5.69 22.06
N GLU A 120 -2.48 -6.93 21.67
CA GLU A 120 -2.34 -8.08 22.56
C GLU A 120 -1.22 -7.86 23.60
N ARG A 121 -0.07 -7.30 23.18
CA ARG A 121 1.01 -6.94 24.12
C ARG A 121 0.56 -5.88 25.14
N THR A 122 -0.18 -4.88 24.70
CA THR A 122 -0.70 -3.83 25.59
C THR A 122 -1.70 -4.41 26.60
N GLN A 123 -2.59 -5.31 26.17
CA GLN A 123 -3.53 -6.00 27.05
C GLN A 123 -2.83 -6.89 28.08
N LEU A 124 -1.78 -7.62 27.68
CA LEU A 124 -0.97 -8.41 28.62
C LEU A 124 -0.32 -7.56 29.70
N VAL A 125 0.25 -6.42 29.35
CA VAL A 125 0.86 -5.50 30.31
C VAL A 125 -0.20 -4.98 31.31
N LEU A 126 -1.38 -4.61 30.84
CA LEU A 126 -2.47 -4.16 31.70
C LEU A 126 -2.93 -5.25 32.67
N ILE A 127 -3.05 -6.50 32.22
CA ILE A 127 -3.42 -7.64 33.05
C ILE A 127 -2.36 -7.89 34.14
N ILE A 128 -1.08 -7.82 33.82
CA ILE A 128 0.02 -7.97 34.79
C ILE A 128 -0.05 -6.88 35.85
N ILE A 129 -0.25 -5.61 35.46
CA ILE A 129 -0.37 -4.49 36.40
C ILE A 129 -1.57 -4.68 37.33
N LEU A 130 -2.73 -5.06 36.77
CA LEU A 130 -3.95 -5.28 37.56
C LEU A 130 -3.76 -6.44 38.55
N THR A 131 -3.19 -7.55 38.13
CA THR A 131 -2.91 -8.71 38.97
C THR A 131 -1.95 -8.37 40.11
N THR A 132 -0.89 -7.61 39.82
CA THR A 132 0.05 -7.14 40.83
C THR A 132 -0.63 -6.23 41.85
N TYR A 133 -1.49 -5.34 41.40
CA TYR A 133 -2.25 -4.47 42.31
C TYR A 133 -3.15 -5.28 43.26
N ILE A 134 -3.86 -6.27 42.74
CA ILE A 134 -4.73 -7.15 43.56
C ILE A 134 -3.92 -7.91 44.59
N ILE A 135 -2.77 -8.47 44.25
CA ILE A 135 -1.88 -9.23 45.16
C ILE A 135 -1.40 -8.31 46.29
N VAL A 136 -0.93 -7.10 45.99
CA VAL A 136 -0.48 -6.13 46.96
C VAL A 136 -1.64 -5.74 47.91
N TYR A 137 -2.83 -5.51 47.38
CA TYR A 137 -4.01 -5.18 48.17
C TYR A 137 -4.35 -6.28 49.20
N TYR A 138 -4.39 -7.56 48.74
CA TYR A 138 -4.66 -8.68 49.66
C TYR A 138 -3.55 -8.85 50.69
N TYR A 139 -2.30 -8.66 50.33
CA TYR A 139 -1.16 -8.72 51.23
C TYR A 139 -1.33 -7.71 52.40
N PHE A 140 -1.69 -6.48 52.10
CA PHE A 140 -1.94 -5.47 53.13
C PHE A 140 -3.17 -5.81 54.01
N GLN A 141 -4.22 -6.37 53.45
CA GLN A 141 -5.40 -6.80 54.21
C GLN A 141 -5.06 -7.92 55.21
N VAL A 142 -4.28 -8.92 54.77
CA VAL A 142 -3.85 -10.01 55.63
C VAL A 142 -2.98 -9.50 56.78
N ILE A 143 -2.02 -8.60 56.53
CA ILE A 143 -1.19 -7.99 57.58
C ILE A 143 -2.05 -7.18 58.56
N SER A 144 -3.01 -6.41 58.09
CA SER A 144 -3.91 -5.64 58.94
C SER A 144 -4.77 -6.54 59.81
N ALA A 145 -5.28 -7.66 59.28
CA ALA A 145 -6.04 -8.65 60.04
C ALA A 145 -5.19 -9.32 61.12
N MET A 146 -3.93 -9.70 60.78
CA MET A 146 -3.02 -10.33 61.74
C MET A 146 -2.68 -9.37 62.91
N LYS A 147 -2.51 -8.08 62.68
CA LYS A 147 -2.29 -7.07 63.73
C LYS A 147 -3.49 -6.94 64.66
N LEU A 148 -4.71 -7.11 64.14
CA LEU A 148 -5.94 -7.08 64.97
C LEU A 148 -6.07 -8.32 65.87
N PHE A 149 -5.59 -9.50 65.42
CA PHE A 149 -5.61 -10.73 66.20
C PHE A 149 -4.41 -10.91 67.15
N SER A 150 -3.36 -10.11 66.97
CA SER A 150 -2.16 -10.08 67.84
C SER A 150 -2.31 -9.15 69.05
N LEU A 151 -3.41 -8.50 69.15
CA LEU A 151 -3.83 -7.72 70.33
C LEU A 151 -4.79 -8.52 71.19
#